data_f25620414b8e44ca23985cbd87f1cbd5
#
_entry.id   f25620414b8e44ca23985cbd87f1cbd5
#
_cell.length_a   1.000
_cell.length_b   1.000
_cell.length_c   1.000
_cell.angle_alpha   90.00
_cell.angle_beta   90.00
_cell.angle_gamma   90.00
#
_symmetry.space_group_name_H-M   'P 1'
#
loop_
_entity.id
_entity.type
_entity.pdbx_description
1 polymer ?
#
loop_
_entity_poly.entity_id
_entity_poly.type
_entity_poly.pdbx_seq_one_letter_code
_entity_poly.pdbx_strand_id
1 'polypeptide(L)'
;MASRNYVLERYTPAEAEMVTGVNVALQRDWRRRGLLPETGGGHARYNAAELAEMMIMQRGATQGLGPKLLKDMLQTAAMPLASWVESLVRVKDLFSVDCVIPVDQFPASYVVCVAGRAISTADLNETFEALPHDADRHFAFVCNLRRVAEQVVAKVPRPVWRQVNEPGAASR
;
A
#
# COMPACT_ATOMS: atom_id res chain seq x y z
N MET A 1 -8.34 32.45 4.56
CA MET A 1 -7.46 31.34 4.11
C MET A 1 -8.28 30.45 3.17
N ALA A 2 -7.89 30.36 1.90
CA ALA A 2 -8.60 29.49 0.96
C ALA A 2 -8.39 28.02 1.37
N SER A 3 -9.48 27.27 1.53
CA SER A 3 -9.43 25.83 1.76
C SER A 3 -8.83 25.17 0.53
N ARG A 4 -7.71 24.48 0.67
CA ARG A 4 -7.10 23.70 -0.41
C ARG A 4 -7.74 22.31 -0.40
N ASN A 5 -8.55 22.03 -1.42
CA ASN A 5 -9.13 20.70 -1.59
C ASN A 5 -8.15 19.79 -2.32
N TYR A 6 -7.82 18.66 -1.73
CA TYR A 6 -6.96 17.62 -2.32
C TYR A 6 -7.79 16.38 -2.62
N VAL A 7 -7.55 15.80 -3.80
CA VAL A 7 -8.19 14.56 -4.24
C VAL A 7 -7.12 13.51 -4.49
N LEU A 8 -7.39 12.30 -4.02
CA LEU A 8 -6.51 11.15 -4.24
C LEU A 8 -6.46 10.81 -5.74
N GLU A 9 -5.25 10.80 -6.29
CA GLU A 9 -5.04 10.50 -7.71
C GLU A 9 -5.32 9.02 -8.01
N ARG A 10 -5.75 8.75 -9.23
CA ARG A 10 -6.10 7.42 -9.69
C ARG A 10 -5.30 7.05 -10.94
N TYR A 11 -4.65 5.90 -10.91
CA TYR A 11 -3.76 5.39 -11.95
C TYR A 11 -4.45 4.37 -12.84
N THR A 12 -4.13 4.39 -14.13
CA THR A 12 -4.64 3.42 -15.12
C THR A 12 -3.99 2.04 -14.93
N PRO A 13 -4.55 0.98 -15.52
CA PRO A 13 -3.90 -0.35 -15.52
C PRO A 13 -2.50 -0.36 -16.13
N ALA A 14 -2.25 0.44 -17.16
CA ALA A 14 -0.93 0.55 -17.77
C ALA A 14 0.08 1.24 -16.84
N GLU A 15 -0.34 2.30 -16.15
CA GLU A 15 0.48 2.96 -15.13
C GLU A 15 0.73 2.05 -13.93
N ALA A 16 -0.27 1.26 -13.51
CA ALA A 16 -0.12 0.26 -12.47
C ALA A 16 0.91 -0.81 -12.86
N GLU A 17 0.92 -1.26 -14.12
CA GLU A 17 1.94 -2.17 -14.65
C GLU A 17 3.36 -1.56 -14.56
N MET A 18 3.52 -0.29 -14.96
CA MET A 18 4.80 0.41 -14.86
C MET A 18 5.33 0.49 -13.42
N VAL A 19 4.45 0.71 -12.45
CA VAL A 19 4.82 0.87 -11.03
C VAL A 19 5.10 -0.47 -10.36
N THR A 20 4.23 -1.46 -10.59
CA THR A 20 4.21 -2.71 -9.81
C THR A 20 4.86 -3.89 -10.54
N GLY A 21 5.00 -3.83 -11.85
CA GLY A 21 5.41 -4.94 -12.71
C GLY A 21 4.28 -5.95 -12.99
N VAL A 22 3.06 -5.71 -12.52
CA VAL A 22 1.90 -6.58 -12.75
C VAL A 22 1.25 -6.20 -14.07
N ASN A 23 1.37 -7.03 -15.10
CA ASN A 23 0.80 -6.74 -16.40
C ASN A 23 -0.74 -6.69 -16.38
N VAL A 24 -1.33 -5.99 -17.35
CA VAL A 24 -2.77 -5.75 -17.41
C VAL A 24 -3.58 -7.05 -17.47
N ALA A 25 -3.06 -8.11 -18.09
CA ALA A 25 -3.73 -9.41 -18.16
C ALA A 25 -3.81 -10.06 -16.78
N LEU A 26 -2.72 -10.03 -16.02
CA LEU A 26 -2.67 -10.55 -14.64
C LEU A 26 -3.56 -9.72 -13.70
N GLN A 27 -3.60 -8.38 -13.86
CA GLN A 27 -4.52 -7.52 -13.11
C GLN A 27 -5.99 -7.92 -13.34
N ARG A 28 -6.37 -8.26 -14.59
CA ARG A 28 -7.72 -8.75 -14.92
C ARG A 28 -8.01 -10.11 -14.29
N ASP A 29 -7.04 -11.03 -14.31
CA ASP A 29 -7.16 -12.33 -13.69
C ASP A 29 -7.32 -12.21 -12.17
N TRP A 30 -6.51 -11.42 -11.52
CA TRP A 30 -6.61 -11.17 -10.08
C TRP A 30 -7.94 -10.53 -9.68
N ARG A 31 -8.48 -9.62 -10.48
CA ARG A 31 -9.81 -9.05 -10.25
C ARG A 31 -10.89 -10.11 -10.37
N ARG A 32 -10.84 -10.94 -11.42
CA ARG A 32 -11.79 -12.04 -11.61
C ARG A 32 -11.79 -13.03 -10.44
N ARG A 33 -10.64 -13.20 -9.80
CA ARG A 33 -10.48 -14.06 -8.60
C ARG A 33 -10.82 -13.35 -7.29
N GLY A 34 -11.26 -12.10 -7.31
CA GLY A 34 -11.57 -11.32 -6.12
C GLY A 34 -10.35 -10.91 -5.29
N LEU A 35 -9.15 -10.90 -5.89
CA LEU A 35 -7.90 -10.47 -5.26
C LEU A 35 -7.65 -8.97 -5.43
N LEU A 36 -8.29 -8.34 -6.39
CA LEU A 36 -8.32 -6.89 -6.59
C LEU A 36 -9.76 -6.39 -6.56
N PRO A 37 -10.00 -5.12 -6.19
CA PRO A 37 -11.33 -4.54 -6.18
C PRO A 37 -12.04 -4.64 -7.53
N GLU A 38 -13.35 -4.85 -7.50
CA GLU A 38 -14.19 -4.81 -8.70
C GLU A 38 -14.26 -3.38 -9.24
N THR A 39 -14.39 -3.28 -10.56
CA THR A 39 -14.63 -2.00 -11.23
C THR A 39 -16.13 -1.82 -11.41
N GLY A 40 -16.73 -0.89 -10.72
CA GLY A 40 -18.18 -0.61 -10.79
C GLY A 40 -18.67 -0.14 -12.18
N GLY A 41 -18.44 -0.95 -13.23
CA GLY A 41 -18.89 -0.72 -14.62
C GLY A 41 -18.00 0.22 -15.45
N GLY A 42 -16.91 0.76 -14.91
CA GLY A 42 -15.98 1.64 -15.61
C GLY A 42 -14.60 1.01 -15.87
N HIS A 43 -13.69 1.82 -16.41
CA HIS A 43 -12.29 1.43 -16.53
C HIS A 43 -11.65 1.32 -15.14
N ALA A 44 -10.84 0.28 -14.94
CA ALA A 44 -10.08 0.10 -13.71
C ALA A 44 -9.22 1.33 -13.41
N ARG A 45 -9.21 1.73 -12.15
CA ARG A 45 -8.38 2.81 -11.63
C ARG A 45 -7.90 2.42 -10.24
N TYR A 46 -6.65 2.69 -9.97
CA TYR A 46 -5.99 2.31 -8.72
C TYR A 46 -5.45 3.55 -8.00
N ASN A 47 -5.58 3.61 -6.70
CA ASN A 47 -4.85 4.57 -5.88
C ASN A 47 -3.46 4.04 -5.52
N ALA A 48 -2.63 4.86 -4.90
CA ALA A 48 -1.26 4.46 -4.57
C ALA A 48 -1.18 3.34 -3.53
N ALA A 49 -2.13 3.24 -2.59
CA ALA A 49 -2.19 2.14 -1.64
C ALA A 49 -2.53 0.81 -2.34
N GLU A 50 -3.50 0.82 -3.25
CA GLU A 50 -3.85 -0.35 -4.08
C GLU A 50 -2.68 -0.79 -4.98
N LEU A 51 -1.85 0.14 -5.47
CA LEU A 51 -0.62 -0.19 -6.18
C LEU A 51 0.41 -0.86 -5.25
N ALA A 52 0.51 -0.40 -4.02
CA ALA A 52 1.39 -1.00 -3.04
C ALA A 52 0.96 -2.42 -2.64
N GLU A 53 -0.35 -2.65 -2.46
CA GLU A 53 -0.93 -3.99 -2.28
C GLU A 53 -0.61 -4.91 -3.46
N MET A 54 -0.79 -4.41 -4.68
CA MET A 54 -0.48 -5.15 -5.91
C MET A 54 1.00 -5.54 -5.99
N MET A 55 1.90 -4.66 -5.55
CA MET A 55 3.35 -4.94 -5.47
C MET A 55 3.65 -6.04 -4.44
N ILE A 56 3.00 -6.03 -3.29
CA ILE A 56 3.13 -7.09 -2.28
C ILE A 56 2.66 -8.43 -2.85
N MET A 57 1.47 -8.44 -3.49
CA MET A 57 0.94 -9.65 -4.13
C MET A 57 1.91 -10.23 -5.15
N GLN A 58 2.44 -9.41 -6.05
CA GLN A 58 3.37 -9.86 -7.09
C GLN A 58 4.62 -10.48 -6.48
N ARG A 59 5.21 -9.82 -5.49
CA ARG A 59 6.42 -10.34 -4.84
C ARG A 59 6.16 -11.59 -4.02
N GLY A 60 5.06 -11.61 -3.26
CA GLY A 60 4.68 -12.80 -2.51
C GLY A 60 4.41 -14.01 -3.41
N ALA A 61 3.70 -13.80 -4.53
CA ALA A 61 3.45 -14.87 -5.51
C ALA A 61 4.76 -15.39 -6.13
N THR A 62 5.72 -14.52 -6.45
CA THR A 62 7.03 -14.92 -6.96
C THR A 62 7.88 -15.67 -5.93
N GLN A 63 7.62 -15.46 -4.64
CA GLN A 63 8.23 -16.21 -3.53
C GLN A 63 7.47 -17.49 -3.17
N GLY A 64 6.45 -17.85 -3.94
CA GLY A 64 5.69 -19.09 -3.73
C GLY A 64 4.59 -19.00 -2.68
N LEU A 65 4.24 -17.81 -2.19
CA LEU A 65 3.12 -17.67 -1.27
C LEU A 65 1.80 -17.99 -1.95
N GLY A 66 1.02 -18.89 -1.34
CA GLY A 66 -0.29 -19.28 -1.84
C GLY A 66 -1.32 -18.14 -1.77
N PRO A 67 -2.39 -18.19 -2.61
CA PRO A 67 -3.38 -17.11 -2.70
C PRO A 67 -4.07 -16.78 -1.37
N LYS A 68 -4.33 -17.78 -0.54
CA LYS A 68 -4.96 -17.59 0.78
C LYS A 68 -4.07 -16.76 1.70
N LEU A 69 -2.79 -17.13 1.83
CA LEU A 69 -1.85 -16.42 2.69
C LEU A 69 -1.60 -14.99 2.18
N LEU A 70 -1.52 -14.80 0.87
CA LEU A 70 -1.44 -13.47 0.26
C LEU A 70 -2.66 -12.60 0.61
N LYS A 71 -3.86 -13.18 0.56
CA LYS A 71 -5.08 -12.46 0.92
C LYS A 71 -5.08 -12.06 2.40
N ASP A 72 -4.73 -12.96 3.29
CA ASP A 72 -4.64 -12.71 4.73
C ASP A 72 -3.58 -11.63 5.03
N MET A 73 -2.44 -11.70 4.34
CA MET A 73 -1.37 -10.71 4.43
C MET A 73 -1.82 -9.32 3.97
N LEU A 74 -2.55 -9.22 2.86
CA LEU A 74 -3.08 -7.95 2.37
C LEU A 74 -4.12 -7.36 3.29
N GLN A 75 -5.04 -8.17 3.82
CA GLN A 75 -6.02 -7.70 4.79
C GLN A 75 -5.35 -7.11 6.05
N THR A 76 -4.28 -7.74 6.51
CA THR A 76 -3.49 -7.27 7.66
C THR A 76 -2.67 -6.03 7.32
N ALA A 77 -2.17 -5.92 6.08
CA ALA A 77 -1.32 -4.83 5.61
C ALA A 77 -2.08 -3.56 5.22
N ALA A 78 -3.35 -3.66 4.82
CA ALA A 78 -4.10 -2.61 4.13
C ALA A 78 -4.07 -1.26 4.87
N MET A 79 -4.45 -1.23 6.14
CA MET A 79 -4.46 0.00 6.94
C MET A 79 -3.05 0.58 7.17
N PRO A 80 -2.06 -0.19 7.67
CA PRO A 80 -0.70 0.31 7.83
C PRO A 80 -0.08 0.79 6.51
N LEU A 81 -0.31 0.08 5.41
CA LEU A 81 0.23 0.43 4.10
C LEU A 81 -0.35 1.74 3.56
N ALA A 82 -1.67 1.92 3.67
CA ALA A 82 -2.33 3.17 3.29
C ALA A 82 -1.80 4.36 4.12
N SER A 83 -1.62 4.18 5.43
CA SER A 83 -1.05 5.19 6.32
C SER A 83 0.39 5.54 5.94
N TRP A 84 1.23 4.57 5.58
CA TRP A 84 2.59 4.83 5.10
C TRP A 84 2.60 5.61 3.79
N VAL A 85 1.78 5.21 2.81
CA VAL A 85 1.65 5.94 1.53
C VAL A 85 1.22 7.38 1.78
N GLU A 86 0.23 7.58 2.62
CA GLU A 86 -0.29 8.92 2.95
C GLU A 86 0.76 9.78 3.67
N SER A 87 1.48 9.22 4.63
CA SER A 87 2.51 9.93 5.41
C SER A 87 3.67 10.39 4.53
N LEU A 88 4.15 9.53 3.64
CA LEU A 88 5.26 9.85 2.73
C LEU A 88 4.92 10.97 1.75
N VAL A 89 3.65 11.11 1.38
CA VAL A 89 3.18 12.17 0.46
C VAL A 89 2.93 13.47 1.20
N ARG A 90 2.32 13.41 2.37
CA ARG A 90 2.07 14.61 3.20
C ARG A 90 3.35 15.35 3.55
N VAL A 91 4.43 14.61 3.81
CA VAL A 91 5.73 15.21 4.14
C VAL A 91 6.36 15.93 2.93
N LYS A 92 6.15 15.43 1.71
CA LYS A 92 6.77 16.02 0.51
C LYS A 92 5.98 17.17 -0.11
N ASP A 93 4.67 17.07 -0.16
CA ASP A 93 3.85 17.94 -1.04
C ASP A 93 2.99 18.95 -0.28
N LEU A 94 2.69 18.74 0.99
CA LEU A 94 1.75 19.57 1.76
C LEU A 94 2.40 20.50 2.78
N PHE A 95 3.62 20.23 3.18
CA PHE A 95 4.33 21.04 4.16
C PHE A 95 5.72 21.39 3.62
N SER A 96 5.94 22.69 3.37
CA SER A 96 7.28 23.24 3.16
C SER A 96 8.18 23.14 4.42
N VAL A 97 7.75 22.42 5.41
CA VAL A 97 8.43 22.19 6.68
C VAL A 97 8.62 20.69 6.83
N ASP A 98 9.83 20.26 7.11
CA ASP A 98 10.17 18.90 7.53
C ASP A 98 9.44 18.53 8.83
N CYS A 99 8.15 18.23 8.72
CA CYS A 99 7.39 17.63 9.80
C CYS A 99 7.83 16.16 9.91
N VAL A 100 8.82 15.92 10.72
CA VAL A 100 9.18 14.58 11.17
C VAL A 100 8.04 14.08 12.06
N ILE A 101 7.15 13.26 11.51
CA ILE A 101 6.17 12.54 12.36
C ILE A 101 7.00 11.58 13.22
N PRO A 102 6.88 11.62 14.55
CA PRO A 102 7.61 10.72 15.43
C PRO A 102 7.35 9.25 15.06
N VAL A 103 8.41 8.43 15.06
CA VAL A 103 8.36 7.02 14.61
C VAL A 103 7.37 6.19 15.45
N ASP A 104 7.16 6.54 16.69
CA ASP A 104 6.21 5.94 17.62
C ASP A 104 4.72 6.21 17.28
N GLN A 105 4.45 7.18 16.41
CA GLN A 105 3.11 7.49 15.92
C GLN A 105 2.80 6.80 14.58
N PHE A 106 3.75 6.07 14.01
CA PHE A 106 3.53 5.36 12.76
C PHE A 106 2.85 4.01 13.00
N PRO A 107 1.96 3.62 12.08
CA PRO A 107 1.37 2.28 12.10
C PRO A 107 2.46 1.22 11.90
N ALA A 108 2.11 -0.03 12.14
CA ALA A 108 3.00 -1.17 11.94
C ALA A 108 3.82 -1.06 10.64
N SER A 109 5.13 -1.25 10.77
CA SER A 109 6.08 -1.13 9.65
C SER A 109 6.24 -2.42 8.86
N TYR A 110 5.80 -3.55 9.45
CA TYR A 110 5.98 -4.88 8.88
C TYR A 110 4.68 -5.68 8.91
N VAL A 111 4.53 -6.58 7.94
CA VAL A 111 3.65 -7.73 8.03
C VAL A 111 4.51 -8.98 8.04
N VAL A 112 4.30 -9.82 9.04
CA VAL A 112 4.98 -11.10 9.24
C VAL A 112 3.99 -12.22 8.99
N CYS A 113 4.30 -13.13 8.08
CA CYS A 113 3.55 -14.35 7.87
C CYS A 113 4.33 -15.53 8.44
N VAL A 114 3.79 -16.15 9.48
CA VAL A 114 4.39 -17.29 10.18
C VAL A 114 3.31 -18.28 10.55
N ALA A 115 3.60 -19.58 10.43
CA ALA A 115 2.63 -20.66 10.73
C ALA A 115 1.24 -20.44 10.08
N GLY A 116 1.20 -19.91 8.85
CA GLY A 116 -0.03 -19.68 8.11
C GLY A 116 -0.87 -18.50 8.58
N ARG A 117 -0.33 -17.63 9.43
CA ARG A 117 -0.99 -16.41 9.93
C ARG A 117 -0.23 -15.16 9.50
N ALA A 118 -0.95 -14.06 9.29
CA ALA A 118 -0.37 -12.75 9.03
C ALA A 118 -0.56 -11.86 10.28
N ILE A 119 0.51 -11.19 10.70
CA ILE A 119 0.56 -10.30 11.85
C ILE A 119 1.18 -8.98 11.41
N SER A 120 0.56 -7.85 11.73
CA SER A 120 1.17 -6.53 11.53
C SER A 120 1.90 -6.09 12.78
N THR A 121 3.13 -5.57 12.63
CA THR A 121 3.95 -5.16 13.77
C THR A 121 4.86 -3.98 13.44
N ALA A 122 5.19 -3.21 14.45
CA ALA A 122 6.25 -2.20 14.40
C ALA A 122 7.62 -2.78 14.79
N ASP A 123 7.65 -3.83 15.62
CA ASP A 123 8.86 -4.49 16.12
C ASP A 123 8.85 -5.99 15.79
N LEU A 124 9.84 -6.40 15.00
CA LEU A 124 10.01 -7.81 14.61
C LEU A 124 10.49 -8.67 15.78
N ASN A 125 11.35 -8.16 16.64
CA ASN A 125 11.89 -8.94 17.75
C ASN A 125 10.79 -9.28 18.75
N GLU A 126 10.02 -8.28 19.17
CA GLU A 126 8.87 -8.47 20.04
C GLU A 126 7.87 -9.49 19.45
N THR A 127 7.62 -9.38 18.15
CA THR A 127 6.72 -10.31 17.46
C THR A 127 7.23 -11.73 17.48
N PHE A 128 8.52 -11.96 17.21
CA PHE A 128 9.10 -13.30 17.22
C PHE A 128 9.22 -13.88 18.63
N GLU A 129 9.45 -13.06 19.64
CA GLU A 129 9.47 -13.48 21.05
C GLU A 129 8.08 -13.89 21.55
N ALA A 130 7.03 -13.17 21.10
CA ALA A 130 5.65 -13.43 21.50
C ALA A 130 5.03 -14.67 20.82
N LEU A 131 5.66 -15.23 19.78
CA LEU A 131 5.15 -16.44 19.11
C LEU A 131 5.22 -17.65 20.05
N PRO A 132 4.16 -18.50 20.10
CA PRO A 132 4.18 -19.74 20.87
C PRO A 132 5.38 -20.62 20.52
N HIS A 133 5.95 -21.31 21.50
CA HIS A 133 7.15 -22.15 21.31
C HIS A 133 6.91 -23.37 20.40
N ASP A 134 5.66 -23.80 20.28
CA ASP A 134 5.21 -24.91 19.42
C ASP A 134 4.90 -24.47 17.98
N ALA A 135 4.90 -23.13 17.70
CA ALA A 135 4.70 -22.64 16.35
C ALA A 135 5.88 -23.05 15.46
N ASP A 136 5.58 -23.43 14.22
CA ASP A 136 6.60 -23.60 13.18
C ASP A 136 7.23 -22.24 12.86
N ARG A 137 8.32 -21.91 13.56
CA ARG A 137 9.06 -20.66 13.45
C ARG A 137 10.20 -20.72 12.45
N HIS A 138 10.43 -21.90 11.85
CA HIS A 138 11.58 -22.11 10.97
C HIS A 138 11.47 -21.29 9.68
N PHE A 139 10.25 -20.94 9.29
CA PHE A 139 9.99 -20.13 8.09
C PHE A 139 9.02 -19.01 8.39
N ALA A 140 9.46 -17.78 8.13
CA ALA A 140 8.64 -16.60 8.17
C ALA A 140 8.84 -15.78 6.89
N PHE A 141 7.75 -15.22 6.35
CA PHE A 141 7.83 -14.20 5.33
C PHE A 141 7.63 -12.85 6.00
N VAL A 142 8.56 -11.92 5.77
CA VAL A 142 8.52 -10.57 6.34
C VAL A 142 8.41 -9.57 5.20
N CYS A 143 7.38 -8.73 5.23
CA CYS A 143 7.21 -7.62 4.30
C CYS A 143 7.38 -6.29 5.02
N ASN A 144 8.33 -5.47 4.57
CA ASN A 144 8.51 -4.10 5.06
C ASN A 144 7.57 -3.15 4.30
N LEU A 145 6.48 -2.75 4.96
CA LEU A 145 5.41 -1.94 4.37
C LEU A 145 5.89 -0.53 4.02
N ARG A 146 6.71 0.07 4.88
CA ARG A 146 7.31 1.38 4.62
C ARG A 146 8.12 1.37 3.31
N ARG A 147 8.97 0.36 3.11
CA ARG A 147 9.77 0.25 1.89
C ARG A 147 8.93 0.02 0.64
N VAL A 148 7.84 -0.71 0.76
CA VAL A 148 6.87 -0.86 -0.34
C VAL A 148 6.22 0.48 -0.67
N ALA A 149 5.74 1.22 0.32
CA ALA A 149 5.15 2.54 0.13
C ALA A 149 6.15 3.54 -0.50
N GLU A 150 7.39 3.59 0.00
CA GLU A 150 8.48 4.42 -0.56
C GLU A 150 8.70 4.12 -2.05
N GLN A 151 8.73 2.84 -2.43
CA GLN A 151 8.92 2.44 -3.82
C GLN A 151 7.76 2.83 -4.72
N VAL A 152 6.52 2.70 -4.25
CA VAL A 152 5.34 3.11 -5.02
C VAL A 152 5.33 4.62 -5.21
N VAL A 153 5.48 5.40 -4.13
CA VAL A 153 5.48 6.87 -4.19
C VAL A 153 6.59 7.40 -5.10
N ALA A 154 7.75 6.72 -5.15
CA ALA A 154 8.86 7.10 -6.04
C ALA A 154 8.60 6.78 -7.52
N LYS A 155 7.76 5.79 -7.83
CA LYS A 155 7.53 5.30 -9.20
C LYS A 155 6.25 5.80 -9.86
N VAL A 156 5.28 6.29 -9.09
CA VAL A 156 4.03 6.80 -9.69
C VAL A 156 4.31 7.99 -10.62
N PRO A 157 3.68 8.04 -11.79
CA PRO A 157 3.94 9.04 -12.82
C PRO A 157 3.40 10.43 -12.47
N ARG A 158 2.52 10.51 -11.47
CA ARG A 158 1.88 11.75 -10.98
C ARG A 158 1.86 11.75 -9.46
N PRO A 159 1.77 12.93 -8.81
CA PRO A 159 1.61 13.03 -7.36
C PRO A 159 0.43 12.21 -6.86
N VAL A 160 0.55 11.60 -5.67
CA VAL A 160 -0.52 10.78 -5.08
C VAL A 160 -1.75 11.62 -4.73
N TRP A 161 -1.54 12.89 -4.41
CA TRP A 161 -2.59 13.88 -4.17
C TRP A 161 -2.55 14.98 -5.21
N ARG A 162 -3.70 15.31 -5.78
CA ARG A 162 -3.85 16.42 -6.69
C ARG A 162 -4.68 17.54 -6.03
N GLN A 163 -4.15 18.76 -6.05
CA GLN A 163 -4.92 19.92 -5.63
C GLN A 163 -6.03 20.20 -6.66
N VAL A 164 -7.26 20.32 -6.19
CA VAL A 164 -8.40 20.73 -6.99
C VAL A 164 -8.67 22.19 -6.68
N ASN A 165 -8.46 23.06 -7.67
CA ASN A 165 -8.94 24.43 -7.59
C ASN A 165 -10.46 24.39 -7.78
N GLU A 166 -11.23 24.87 -6.81
CA GLU A 166 -12.66 25.08 -7.04
C GLU A 166 -12.85 26.04 -8.23
N PRO A 167 -13.62 25.66 -9.25
CA PRO A 167 -14.01 26.60 -10.29
C PRO A 167 -15.01 27.60 -9.66
N GLY A 168 -14.53 28.75 -9.23
CA GLY A 168 -15.45 29.75 -8.70
C GLY A 168 -14.92 30.83 -7.75
N ALA A 169 -13.63 30.81 -7.39
CA ALA A 169 -13.05 31.88 -6.55
C ALA A 169 -12.42 33.04 -7.37
N ALA A 170 -12.78 33.17 -8.63
CA ALA A 170 -12.39 34.32 -9.44
C ALA A 170 -13.53 35.32 -9.45
N SER A 171 -13.28 36.48 -8.83
CA SER A 171 -14.04 37.76 -8.89
C SER A 171 -15.44 37.79 -8.24
N ARG A 172 -15.49 38.19 -6.99
CA ARG A 172 -16.46 39.22 -6.55
C ARG A 172 -15.72 40.36 -5.85
#